data_876d6d8bb47747adea3d464a9e9a7242
#
_entry.id   876d6d8bb47747adea3d464a9e9a7242
#
_cell.length_a   1.000
_cell.length_b   1.000
_cell.length_c   1.000
_cell.angle_alpha   90.00
_cell.angle_beta   90.00
_cell.angle_gamma   90.00
#
_symmetry.space_group_name_H-M   'P 1'
#
loop_
_entity.id
_entity.type
_entity.pdbx_description
1 polymer ?
#
loop_
_entity_poly.entity_id
_entity_poly.type
_entity_poly.pdbx_seq_one_letter_code
_entity_poly.pdbx_strand_id
1 'polypeptide(L)'
;GGNLALIEIHREDLETLPRLLALVRESARFCIIYCDDLSFDYEDTSYKSLKAVLEGGIEGRPKNVLFYATSNRRHLMSRDMIENERSTAIHASEAVEEKVSLSDRFGVWLGFHACDQDTYFAMIEGYCAALDIQIDREELRARAKEWTVTRGSRSGRVAWQFVQNLAGELGIAIDDQVQAPSSVRP
;
A
#
# COMPACT_ATOMS: atom_id res chain seq x y z
N GLY A 1 16.39 16.08 16.87
CA GLY A 1 15.17 15.35 17.05
C GLY A 1 14.15 15.80 16.00
N GLY A 2 13.68 14.88 15.17
CA GLY A 2 12.79 15.22 14.07
C GLY A 2 11.43 15.72 14.54
N ASN A 3 10.91 16.74 13.86
CA ASN A 3 9.56 17.28 14.06
C ASN A 3 8.46 16.43 13.42
N LEU A 4 8.76 15.20 12.98
CA LEU A 4 7.83 14.29 12.33
C LEU A 4 7.57 13.06 13.21
N ALA A 5 6.32 12.67 13.33
CA ALA A 5 5.88 11.41 13.93
C ALA A 5 5.14 10.58 12.89
N LEU A 6 5.42 9.29 12.85
CA LEU A 6 4.66 8.30 12.10
C LEU A 6 3.79 7.52 13.08
N ILE A 7 2.51 7.45 12.80
CA ILE A 7 1.51 6.75 13.62
C ILE A 7 0.81 5.76 12.73
N GLU A 8 0.94 4.49 13.05
CA GLU A 8 0.20 3.43 12.37
C GLU A 8 -1.15 3.22 13.05
N ILE A 9 -2.19 3.05 12.25
CA ILE A 9 -3.54 2.72 12.69
C ILE A 9 -4.04 1.52 11.88
N HIS A 10 -4.59 0.54 12.56
CA HIS A 10 -5.22 -0.59 11.88
C HIS A 10 -6.63 -0.25 11.40
N ARG A 11 -7.09 -0.94 10.37
CA ARG A 11 -8.42 -0.73 9.80
C ARG A 11 -9.53 -0.85 10.83
N GLU A 12 -9.40 -1.82 11.74
CA GLU A 12 -10.35 -2.09 12.81
C GLU A 12 -10.48 -0.92 13.81
N ASP A 13 -9.45 -0.09 13.90
CA ASP A 13 -9.38 1.03 14.86
C ASP A 13 -9.79 2.36 14.24
N LEU A 14 -10.25 2.39 12.98
CA LEU A 14 -10.63 3.64 12.29
C LEU A 14 -11.73 4.43 13.03
N GLU A 15 -12.57 3.77 13.79
CA GLU A 15 -13.58 4.47 14.63
C GLU A 15 -12.94 5.35 15.69
N THR A 16 -11.71 5.04 16.11
CA THR A 16 -10.96 5.85 17.10
C THR A 16 -10.23 7.03 16.47
N LEU A 17 -10.18 7.12 15.14
CA LEU A 17 -9.44 8.14 14.40
C LEU A 17 -9.79 9.59 14.82
N PRO A 18 -11.06 9.97 15.05
CA PRO A 18 -11.39 11.32 15.54
C PRO A 18 -10.72 11.64 16.88
N ARG A 19 -10.68 10.67 17.80
CA ARG A 19 -10.03 10.81 19.10
C ARG A 19 -8.51 10.94 18.95
N LEU A 20 -7.89 10.16 18.09
CA LEU A 20 -6.47 10.28 17.76
C LEU A 20 -6.15 11.67 17.22
N LEU A 21 -6.96 12.18 16.28
CA LEU A 21 -6.77 13.51 15.70
C LEU A 21 -6.88 14.62 16.73
N ALA A 22 -7.78 14.52 17.70
CA ALA A 22 -7.88 15.47 18.80
C ALA A 22 -6.58 15.51 19.62
N LEU A 23 -5.97 14.35 19.90
CA LEU A 23 -4.70 14.26 20.63
C LEU A 23 -3.53 14.84 19.84
N VAL A 24 -3.42 14.53 18.53
CA VAL A 24 -2.29 15.00 17.72
C VAL A 24 -2.41 16.46 17.32
N ARG A 25 -3.61 17.03 17.35
CA ARG A 25 -3.86 18.47 17.09
C ARG A 25 -3.06 19.36 18.03
N GLU A 26 -2.97 18.97 19.30
CA GLU A 26 -2.23 19.69 20.33
C GLU A 26 -0.71 19.48 20.25
N SER A 27 -0.27 18.57 19.37
CA SER A 27 1.16 18.26 19.20
C SER A 27 1.86 19.35 18.39
N ALA A 28 3.06 19.73 18.82
CA ALA A 28 3.95 20.58 18.02
C ALA A 28 4.61 19.84 16.84
N ARG A 29 4.38 18.54 16.67
CA ARG A 29 4.95 17.71 15.62
C ARG A 29 4.02 17.61 14.42
N PHE A 30 4.60 17.51 13.23
CA PHE A 30 3.88 16.98 12.08
C PHE A 30 3.68 15.47 12.24
N CYS A 31 2.49 14.99 11.93
CA CYS A 31 2.14 13.59 12.07
C CYS A 31 1.70 13.02 10.71
N ILE A 32 2.24 11.87 10.36
CA ILE A 32 1.71 11.02 9.29
C ILE A 32 0.95 9.89 9.99
N ILE A 33 -0.36 9.83 9.75
CA ILE A 33 -1.17 8.68 10.14
C ILE A 33 -1.23 7.74 8.95
N TYR A 34 -0.79 6.50 9.15
CA TYR A 34 -0.68 5.49 8.12
C TYR A 34 -1.62 4.33 8.40
N CYS A 35 -2.40 3.94 7.40
CA CYS A 35 -3.29 2.78 7.46
C CYS A 35 -2.97 1.83 6.30
N ASP A 36 -2.50 0.62 6.63
CA ASP A 36 -2.20 -0.39 5.62
C ASP A 36 -3.45 -1.19 5.26
N ASP A 37 -3.51 -1.63 3.98
CA ASP A 37 -4.58 -2.48 3.41
C ASP A 37 -6.01 -1.97 3.68
N LEU A 38 -6.21 -0.66 3.54
CA LEU A 38 -7.50 -0.02 3.75
C LEU A 38 -8.53 -0.54 2.75
N SER A 39 -9.59 -1.15 3.27
CA SER A 39 -10.71 -1.64 2.47
C SER A 39 -11.97 -1.75 3.34
N PHE A 40 -13.14 -1.62 2.72
CA PHE A 40 -14.43 -1.69 3.40
C PHE A 40 -15.31 -2.77 2.79
N ASP A 41 -16.01 -3.51 3.62
CA ASP A 41 -17.02 -4.46 3.23
C ASP A 41 -18.42 -3.82 3.28
N TYR A 42 -19.46 -4.53 2.83
CA TYR A 42 -20.81 -3.97 2.69
C TYR A 42 -21.37 -3.43 4.01
N GLU A 43 -21.21 -4.19 5.09
CA GLU A 43 -21.75 -3.86 6.43
C GLU A 43 -20.83 -2.94 7.24
N ASP A 44 -19.63 -2.68 6.74
CA ASP A 44 -18.65 -1.87 7.46
C ASP A 44 -19.06 -0.40 7.51
N THR A 45 -19.19 0.13 8.73
CA THR A 45 -19.56 1.52 9.00
C THR A 45 -18.36 2.39 9.39
N SER A 46 -17.19 1.82 9.60
CA SER A 46 -15.97 2.54 10.03
C SER A 46 -15.51 3.57 9.00
N TYR A 47 -15.90 3.39 7.71
CA TYR A 47 -15.64 4.38 6.67
C TYR A 47 -16.20 5.77 6.99
N LYS A 48 -17.27 5.88 7.81
CA LYS A 48 -17.87 7.17 8.20
C LYS A 48 -16.91 8.01 9.02
N SER A 49 -16.16 7.39 9.92
CA SER A 49 -15.13 8.07 10.71
C SER A 49 -14.01 8.60 9.81
N LEU A 50 -13.55 7.81 8.86
CA LEU A 50 -12.56 8.25 7.88
C LEU A 50 -13.10 9.36 6.98
N LYS A 51 -14.34 9.23 6.50
CA LYS A 51 -15.01 10.27 5.71
C LYS A 51 -15.04 11.60 6.45
N ALA A 52 -15.49 11.61 7.70
CA ALA A 52 -15.56 12.82 8.52
C ALA A 52 -14.18 13.49 8.67
N VAL A 53 -13.12 12.70 8.78
CA VAL A 53 -11.74 13.19 8.87
C VAL A 53 -11.26 13.77 7.55
N LEU A 54 -11.48 13.08 6.42
CA LEU A 54 -11.04 13.53 5.10
C LEU A 54 -11.82 14.77 4.62
N GLU A 55 -13.09 14.84 4.90
CA GLU A 55 -13.95 16.01 4.59
C GLU A 55 -13.67 17.22 5.47
N GLY A 56 -13.00 16.99 6.59
CA GLY A 56 -12.60 18.06 7.49
C GLY A 56 -13.67 18.51 8.48
N GLY A 57 -14.83 17.84 8.62
CA GLY A 57 -15.88 18.10 9.60
C GLY A 57 -15.91 19.52 10.24
N ILE A 58 -16.71 19.74 11.26
CA ILE A 58 -16.79 21.05 11.96
C ILE A 58 -15.44 21.47 12.54
N GLU A 59 -14.64 20.52 13.02
CA GLU A 59 -13.32 20.79 13.60
C GLU A 59 -12.18 20.86 12.58
N GLY A 60 -12.41 20.41 11.34
CA GLY A 60 -11.42 20.34 10.29
C GLY A 60 -10.30 19.33 10.55
N ARG A 61 -9.60 18.94 9.49
CA ARG A 61 -8.38 18.15 9.62
C ARG A 61 -7.27 19.02 10.26
N PRO A 62 -6.56 18.52 11.28
CA PRO A 62 -5.42 19.24 11.84
C PRO A 62 -4.38 19.57 10.75
N LYS A 63 -3.88 20.81 10.74
CA LYS A 63 -2.90 21.25 9.71
C LYS A 63 -1.56 20.52 9.78
N ASN A 64 -1.27 19.96 10.94
CA ASN A 64 -0.06 19.18 11.20
C ASN A 64 -0.23 17.68 10.95
N VAL A 65 -1.33 17.24 10.30
CA VAL A 65 -1.61 15.80 10.05
C VAL A 65 -1.79 15.53 8.57
N LEU A 66 -1.09 14.50 8.08
CA LEU A 66 -1.32 13.85 6.79
C LEU A 66 -1.82 12.43 7.03
N PHE A 67 -2.80 12.01 6.24
CA PHE A 67 -3.31 10.64 6.27
C PHE A 67 -2.87 9.90 5.00
N TYR A 68 -2.17 8.78 5.18
CA TYR A 68 -1.71 7.90 4.13
C TYR A 68 -2.39 6.55 4.29
N ALA A 69 -2.82 5.97 3.18
CA ALA A 69 -3.37 4.63 3.18
C ALA A 69 -2.86 3.84 1.97
N THR A 70 -2.67 2.55 2.14
CA THR A 70 -2.54 1.61 1.01
C THR A 70 -3.85 0.86 0.83
N SER A 71 -4.11 0.40 -0.37
CA SER A 71 -5.24 -0.46 -0.67
C SER A 71 -4.97 -1.33 -1.88
N ASN A 72 -5.39 -2.56 -1.81
CA ASN A 72 -5.43 -3.48 -2.95
C ASN A 72 -6.71 -3.29 -3.80
N ARG A 73 -7.61 -2.40 -3.38
CA ARG A 73 -8.90 -2.16 -4.03
C ARG A 73 -8.98 -0.73 -4.56
N ARG A 74 -9.23 -0.57 -5.85
CA ARG A 74 -9.23 0.75 -6.52
C ARG A 74 -10.18 1.77 -5.88
N HIS A 75 -11.34 1.33 -5.40
CA HIS A 75 -12.35 2.18 -4.76
C HIS A 75 -12.53 1.86 -3.28
N LEU A 76 -11.53 1.25 -2.63
CA LEU A 76 -11.58 0.81 -1.24
C LEU A 76 -12.68 -0.25 -0.96
N MET A 77 -13.27 -0.85 -2.01
CA MET A 77 -14.40 -1.77 -1.91
C MET A 77 -14.16 -3.08 -2.66
N SER A 78 -14.90 -4.15 -2.30
CA SER A 78 -14.83 -5.43 -3.00
C SER A 78 -15.38 -5.31 -4.44
N ARG A 79 -14.79 -6.09 -5.37
CA ARG A 79 -15.17 -6.11 -6.78
C ARG A 79 -16.62 -6.55 -6.97
N ASP A 80 -17.03 -7.56 -6.21
CA ASP A 80 -18.39 -8.13 -6.28
C ASP A 80 -19.48 -7.12 -5.93
N MET A 81 -19.17 -6.13 -5.10
CA MET A 81 -20.10 -5.06 -4.77
C MET A 81 -20.29 -4.09 -5.93
N ILE A 82 -19.21 -3.77 -6.64
CA ILE A 82 -19.26 -2.85 -7.80
C ILE A 82 -19.95 -3.54 -8.99
N GLU A 83 -19.75 -4.85 -9.18
CA GLU A 83 -20.36 -5.63 -10.27
C GLU A 83 -21.84 -5.93 -10.03
N ASN A 84 -22.22 -6.30 -8.80
CA ASN A 84 -23.62 -6.57 -8.43
C ASN A 84 -24.50 -5.32 -8.57
N GLU A 85 -23.98 -4.14 -8.28
CA GLU A 85 -24.74 -2.90 -8.44
C GLU A 85 -24.86 -2.44 -9.89
N ARG A 86 -23.87 -2.72 -10.74
CA ARG A 86 -24.00 -2.49 -12.18
C ARG A 86 -25.04 -3.39 -12.84
N SER A 87 -25.29 -4.57 -12.28
CA SER A 87 -26.26 -5.53 -12.80
C SER A 87 -27.69 -5.31 -12.31
N THR A 88 -27.90 -4.65 -11.17
CA THR A 88 -29.21 -4.35 -10.56
C THR A 88 -29.62 -2.88 -10.69
N ALA A 89 -29.09 -2.20 -11.67
CA ALA A 89 -29.02 -0.75 -11.87
C ALA A 89 -30.35 0.01 -11.97
N ILE A 90 -31.16 0.02 -10.91
CA ILE A 90 -32.18 1.09 -10.76
C ILE A 90 -31.93 1.90 -9.47
N HIS A 91 -31.24 1.36 -8.47
CA HIS A 91 -30.83 2.08 -7.26
C HIS A 91 -29.51 1.50 -6.75
N ALA A 92 -28.37 2.06 -7.17
CA ALA A 92 -27.14 1.91 -6.41
C ALA A 92 -27.46 2.40 -4.98
N SER A 93 -27.24 1.56 -3.95
CA SER A 93 -27.56 2.01 -2.60
C SER A 93 -26.70 3.24 -2.29
N GLU A 94 -27.29 4.30 -1.71
CA GLU A 94 -26.58 5.53 -1.30
C GLU A 94 -25.27 5.20 -0.54
N ALA A 95 -25.26 4.09 0.21
CA ALA A 95 -24.10 3.63 0.96
C ALA A 95 -22.91 3.25 0.08
N VAL A 96 -23.13 2.75 -1.14
CA VAL A 96 -22.05 2.37 -2.06
C VAL A 96 -21.53 3.59 -2.80
N GLU A 97 -22.41 4.46 -3.24
CA GLU A 97 -21.99 5.76 -3.81
C GLU A 97 -21.16 6.54 -2.79
N GLU A 98 -21.57 6.53 -1.53
CA GLU A 98 -20.83 7.16 -0.45
C GLU A 98 -19.43 6.57 -0.24
N LYS A 99 -19.31 5.23 -0.29
CA LYS A 99 -18.04 4.53 -0.14
C LYS A 99 -17.14 4.71 -1.37
N VAL A 100 -17.69 4.65 -2.59
CA VAL A 100 -16.94 4.92 -3.83
C VAL A 100 -16.40 6.34 -3.82
N SER A 101 -17.21 7.32 -3.39
CA SER A 101 -16.79 8.71 -3.31
C SER A 101 -15.71 8.97 -2.24
N LEU A 102 -15.51 8.03 -1.30
CA LEU A 102 -14.47 8.15 -0.26
C LEU A 102 -13.07 8.17 -0.86
N SER A 103 -12.81 7.35 -1.90
CA SER A 103 -11.51 7.33 -2.58
C SER A 103 -11.16 8.68 -3.20
N ASP A 104 -12.15 9.42 -3.70
CA ASP A 104 -11.96 10.70 -4.36
C ASP A 104 -11.60 11.83 -3.40
N ARG A 105 -11.76 11.60 -2.08
CA ARG A 105 -11.36 12.55 -1.04
C ARG A 105 -9.88 12.53 -0.70
N PHE A 106 -9.15 11.54 -1.19
CA PHE A 106 -7.70 11.56 -1.10
C PHE A 106 -7.15 12.53 -2.14
N GLY A 107 -6.34 13.50 -1.71
CA GLY A 107 -5.80 14.54 -2.59
C GLY A 107 -4.74 14.04 -3.57
N VAL A 108 -4.09 12.91 -3.28
CA VAL A 108 -3.08 12.27 -4.14
C VAL A 108 -3.37 10.79 -4.24
N TRP A 109 -3.30 10.29 -5.47
CA TRP A 109 -3.51 8.89 -5.80
C TRP A 109 -2.32 8.33 -6.57
N LEU A 110 -1.72 7.26 -6.06
CA LEU A 110 -0.59 6.60 -6.69
C LEU A 110 -0.96 5.15 -6.99
N GLY A 111 -1.02 4.81 -8.28
CA GLY A 111 -1.29 3.45 -8.72
C GLY A 111 -0.01 2.66 -8.91
N PHE A 112 0.10 1.51 -8.23
CA PHE A 112 1.16 0.54 -8.45
C PHE A 112 0.63 -0.60 -9.32
N HIS A 113 1.02 -0.61 -10.58
CA HIS A 113 0.61 -1.63 -11.53
C HIS A 113 1.56 -2.81 -11.55
N ALA A 114 1.10 -3.95 -12.07
CA ALA A 114 1.99 -5.08 -12.33
C ALA A 114 3.13 -4.63 -13.25
N CYS A 115 4.37 -4.95 -12.89
CA CYS A 115 5.52 -4.60 -13.71
C CYS A 115 5.65 -5.52 -14.92
N ASP A 116 6.22 -5.00 -16.01
CA ASP A 116 6.63 -5.79 -17.14
C ASP A 116 7.85 -6.67 -16.82
N GLN A 117 8.25 -7.49 -17.77
CA GLN A 117 9.36 -8.43 -17.57
C GLN A 117 10.71 -7.72 -17.40
N ASP A 118 10.92 -6.64 -18.14
CA ASP A 118 12.19 -5.91 -18.10
C ASP A 118 12.36 -5.16 -16.77
N THR A 119 11.31 -4.52 -16.31
CA THR A 119 11.26 -3.89 -14.96
C THR A 119 11.47 -4.92 -13.86
N TYR A 120 10.87 -6.11 -13.99
CA TYR A 120 11.06 -7.20 -13.03
C TYR A 120 12.51 -7.66 -12.96
N PHE A 121 13.16 -7.85 -14.13
CA PHE A 121 14.58 -8.20 -14.16
C PHE A 121 15.48 -7.09 -13.62
N ALA A 122 15.19 -5.83 -13.94
CA ALA A 122 15.94 -4.68 -13.42
C ALA A 122 15.88 -4.62 -11.88
N MET A 123 14.71 -4.90 -11.27
CA MET A 123 14.60 -4.99 -9.81
C MET A 123 15.48 -6.09 -9.23
N ILE A 124 15.45 -7.30 -9.82
CA ILE A 124 16.26 -8.44 -9.36
C ILE A 124 17.75 -8.15 -9.50
N GLU A 125 18.18 -7.64 -10.66
CA GLU A 125 19.56 -7.25 -10.91
C GLU A 125 20.02 -6.18 -9.89
N GLY A 126 19.17 -5.21 -9.58
CA GLY A 126 19.43 -4.19 -8.56
C GLY A 126 19.55 -4.76 -7.14
N TYR A 127 18.71 -5.71 -6.77
CA TYR A 127 18.81 -6.38 -5.46
C TYR A 127 20.07 -7.25 -5.37
N CYS A 128 20.38 -8.00 -6.43
CA CYS A 128 21.61 -8.80 -6.46
C CYS A 128 22.85 -7.92 -6.34
N ALA A 129 22.90 -6.80 -7.03
CA ALA A 129 24.00 -5.84 -6.91
C ALA A 129 24.11 -5.24 -5.50
N ALA A 130 22.99 -4.91 -4.85
CA ALA A 130 22.97 -4.37 -3.49
C ALA A 130 23.42 -5.38 -2.42
N LEU A 131 23.25 -6.68 -2.70
CA LEU A 131 23.64 -7.79 -1.82
C LEU A 131 24.99 -8.43 -2.21
N ASP A 132 25.67 -7.85 -3.22
CA ASP A 132 26.93 -8.39 -3.79
C ASP A 132 26.80 -9.86 -4.25
N ILE A 133 25.62 -10.24 -4.75
CA ILE A 133 25.37 -11.58 -5.30
C ILE A 133 25.97 -11.64 -6.71
N GLN A 134 27.01 -12.47 -6.86
CA GLN A 134 27.68 -12.71 -8.14
C GLN A 134 27.07 -13.92 -8.83
N ILE A 135 26.36 -13.67 -9.91
CA ILE A 135 25.72 -14.70 -10.76
C ILE A 135 25.72 -14.23 -12.21
N ASP A 136 25.84 -15.17 -13.15
CA ASP A 136 25.69 -14.84 -14.57
C ASP A 136 24.31 -14.25 -14.87
N ARG A 137 24.28 -13.23 -15.71
CA ARG A 137 23.05 -12.47 -15.99
C ARG A 137 21.99 -13.30 -16.71
N GLU A 138 22.40 -14.19 -17.61
CA GLU A 138 21.47 -15.04 -18.36
C GLU A 138 20.90 -16.12 -17.43
N GLU A 139 21.75 -16.72 -16.61
CA GLU A 139 21.31 -17.65 -15.57
C GLU A 139 20.33 -16.99 -14.58
N LEU A 140 20.65 -15.80 -14.07
CA LEU A 140 19.77 -15.04 -13.17
C LEU A 140 18.39 -14.82 -13.78
N ARG A 141 18.35 -14.37 -15.03
CA ARG A 141 17.09 -14.11 -15.74
C ARG A 141 16.30 -15.38 -16.04
N ALA A 142 16.97 -16.47 -16.38
CA ALA A 142 16.31 -17.76 -16.60
C ALA A 142 15.63 -18.25 -15.32
N ARG A 143 16.34 -18.25 -14.20
CA ARG A 143 15.81 -18.63 -12.87
C ARG A 143 14.70 -17.70 -12.41
N ALA A 144 14.85 -16.38 -12.59
CA ALA A 144 13.83 -15.42 -12.26
C ALA A 144 12.54 -15.60 -13.07
N LYS A 145 12.66 -15.98 -14.35
CA LYS A 145 11.52 -16.29 -15.21
C LYS A 145 10.78 -17.54 -14.73
N GLU A 146 11.49 -18.60 -14.38
CA GLU A 146 10.91 -19.82 -13.82
C GLU A 146 10.17 -19.53 -12.51
N TRP A 147 10.77 -18.70 -11.64
CA TRP A 147 10.14 -18.28 -10.39
C TRP A 147 8.78 -17.59 -10.60
N THR A 148 8.65 -16.75 -11.64
CA THR A 148 7.37 -16.08 -11.93
C THR A 148 6.28 -17.02 -12.42
N VAL A 149 6.64 -18.12 -13.09
CA VAL A 149 5.68 -19.13 -13.53
C VAL A 149 5.00 -19.79 -12.33
N THR A 150 5.75 -20.09 -11.30
CA THR A 150 5.22 -20.72 -10.08
C THR A 150 4.44 -19.76 -9.19
N ARG A 151 4.75 -18.45 -9.22
CA ARG A 151 4.11 -17.43 -8.37
C ARG A 151 2.98 -16.67 -9.07
N GLY A 152 2.82 -16.82 -10.38
CA GLY A 152 1.71 -16.26 -11.17
C GLY A 152 1.72 -14.73 -11.32
N SER A 153 2.77 -14.03 -10.86
CA SER A 153 2.82 -12.57 -10.93
C SER A 153 4.24 -12.02 -10.98
N ARG A 154 4.38 -10.78 -11.45
CA ARG A 154 5.60 -9.99 -11.40
C ARG A 154 5.34 -8.75 -10.56
N SER A 155 6.07 -8.61 -9.47
CA SER A 155 5.98 -7.46 -8.57
C SER A 155 7.29 -7.31 -7.80
N GLY A 156 7.50 -6.17 -7.16
CA GLY A 156 8.66 -5.96 -6.29
C GLY A 156 8.74 -6.97 -5.15
N ARG A 157 7.60 -7.37 -4.58
CA ARG A 157 7.54 -8.44 -3.55
C ARG A 157 8.03 -9.78 -4.11
N VAL A 158 7.58 -10.17 -5.30
CA VAL A 158 8.00 -11.44 -5.94
C VAL A 158 9.47 -11.39 -6.33
N ALA A 159 9.97 -10.24 -6.79
CA ALA A 159 11.39 -10.04 -7.09
C ALA A 159 12.25 -10.20 -5.83
N TRP A 160 11.85 -9.57 -4.73
CA TRP A 160 12.55 -9.67 -3.46
C TRP A 160 12.55 -11.09 -2.90
N GLN A 161 11.40 -11.79 -2.91
CA GLN A 161 11.30 -13.20 -2.50
C GLN A 161 12.22 -14.11 -3.31
N PHE A 162 12.33 -13.86 -4.63
CA PHE A 162 13.26 -14.60 -5.47
C PHE A 162 14.71 -14.37 -5.03
N VAL A 163 15.11 -13.12 -4.80
CA VAL A 163 16.48 -12.79 -4.39
C VAL A 163 16.80 -13.35 -3.00
N GLN A 164 15.85 -13.34 -2.07
CA GLN A 164 16.01 -13.99 -0.77
C GLN A 164 16.24 -15.50 -0.90
N ASN A 165 15.46 -16.16 -1.75
CA ASN A 165 15.66 -17.59 -2.02
C ASN A 165 17.03 -17.86 -2.65
N LEU A 166 17.41 -17.07 -3.65
CA LEU A 166 18.71 -17.18 -4.31
C LEU A 166 19.87 -17.00 -3.34
N ALA A 167 19.81 -15.98 -2.48
CA ALA A 167 20.82 -15.74 -1.45
C ALA A 167 20.93 -16.92 -0.48
N GLY A 168 19.78 -17.48 -0.06
CA GLY A 168 19.75 -18.67 0.79
C GLY A 168 20.42 -19.89 0.14
N GLU A 169 20.18 -20.13 -1.14
CA GLU A 169 20.83 -21.22 -1.90
C GLU A 169 22.35 -21.02 -2.03
N LEU A 170 22.80 -19.77 -2.14
CA LEU A 170 24.22 -19.41 -2.22
C LEU A 170 24.90 -19.29 -0.85
N GLY A 171 24.15 -19.46 0.25
CA GLY A 171 24.67 -19.32 1.61
C GLY A 171 25.00 -17.87 2.00
N ILE A 172 24.43 -16.89 1.32
CA ILE A 172 24.61 -15.45 1.58
C ILE A 172 23.61 -15.02 2.65
N ALA A 173 24.10 -14.51 3.78
CA ALA A 173 23.25 -13.94 4.82
C ALA A 173 22.74 -12.58 4.38
N ILE A 174 21.40 -12.39 4.43
CA ILE A 174 20.79 -11.08 4.23
C ILE A 174 20.62 -10.45 5.62
N ASP A 175 21.24 -9.30 5.84
CA ASP A 175 21.02 -8.52 7.04
C ASP A 175 19.58 -7.94 7.01
N ASP A 176 18.86 -8.05 8.13
CA ASP A 176 17.49 -7.50 8.30
C ASP A 176 17.43 -5.98 8.08
N GLN A 177 18.59 -5.30 8.08
CA GLN A 177 18.70 -3.88 7.74
C GLN A 177 18.63 -3.60 6.22
N VAL A 178 18.80 -4.61 5.38
CA VAL A 178 18.65 -4.48 3.91
C VAL A 178 17.19 -4.61 3.53
N GLN A 179 16.40 -3.61 3.94
CA GLN A 179 15.11 -3.38 3.30
C GLN A 179 15.35 -3.00 1.83
N ALA A 180 14.40 -3.38 0.96
CA ALA A 180 14.46 -3.06 -0.46
C ALA A 180 15.05 -1.65 -0.68
N PRO A 181 16.11 -1.51 -1.51
CA PRO A 181 16.77 -0.23 -1.66
C PRO A 181 15.76 0.84 -2.07
N SER A 182 15.66 1.90 -1.26
CA SER A 182 14.73 3.02 -1.43
C SER A 182 15.04 3.90 -2.64
N SER A 183 15.92 3.47 -3.53
CA SER A 183 16.39 4.24 -4.67
C SER A 183 16.45 3.44 -5.98
N VAL A 184 15.29 3.10 -6.52
CA VAL A 184 15.17 3.11 -7.99
C VAL A 184 14.55 4.46 -8.32
N ARG A 185 15.39 5.48 -8.52
CA ARG A 185 14.95 6.74 -9.15
C ARG A 185 14.68 6.43 -10.63
N PRO A 186 13.57 6.94 -11.19
CA PRO A 186 13.30 6.85 -12.62
C PRO A 186 14.37 7.61 -13.45
#